data_7986bcf2a7c6d04402b28d65bcee3869
#
_entry.id   7986bcf2a7c6d04402b28d65bcee3869
#
_cell.length_a   1.000
_cell.length_b   1.000
_cell.length_c   1.000
_cell.angle_alpha   90.00
_cell.angle_beta   90.00
_cell.angle_gamma   90.00
#
_symmetry.space_group_name_H-M   'P 1'
#
loop_
_entity.id
_entity.type
_entity.pdbx_description
1 polymer ?
#
loop_
_entity_poly.entity_id
_entity_poly.type
_entity_poly.pdbx_seq_one_letter_code
_entity_poly.pdbx_strand_id
1 'polypeptide(L)'
;LSSKMHHAGVRCVDCHEPHTTKILQQGNALCMRCHTGTYPNSPKIDPPTHTHHKLNGEGGQCVNCHMPQTAYMQRDLRRDHGFTIPDPLLTKEHGIPNACNRCHVDKDTDWAVAAVEKWYGPRMDRPTRKRAQWIAKARVGAAGSRENLLQLLREEKTPFWKAVATELLYPWTNDPEVTTLLLDNLSHTNALLRGTTARALDPLARRNNTGIDAALEKLLGDPVRKVRVDAAWTLRDRVPPQSRAGEDLLRTLTYNVDMPTGALQKGVYHLDRNESEKAEHYFRRAIKLDSYSAPLRHEFAIALSMMGRTSEAIDALKEAIRLDPGEAEYHYKLALAWNETGRTDNTVSSLVKAVQLNPRHSRAWYNLG
;
A
#
# COMPACT_ATOMS: atom_id res chain seq x y z
N LEU A 1 -10.27 10.67 5.03
CA LEU A 1 -11.54 10.34 4.35
C LEU A 1 -11.95 8.86 4.48
N SER A 2 -11.10 8.00 5.04
CA SER A 2 -11.39 6.55 5.20
C SER A 2 -11.75 6.18 6.64
N SER A 3 -11.87 7.15 7.54
CA SER A 3 -12.24 6.91 8.92
C SER A 3 -13.72 6.58 9.08
N LYS A 4 -14.03 5.85 10.14
CA LYS A 4 -15.43 5.51 10.49
C LYS A 4 -16.29 6.78 10.69
N MET A 5 -15.69 7.84 11.23
CA MET A 5 -16.40 9.12 11.42
C MET A 5 -16.75 9.79 10.10
N HIS A 6 -15.84 9.79 9.11
CA HIS A 6 -16.16 10.31 7.78
C HIS A 6 -17.32 9.55 7.12
N HIS A 7 -17.30 8.21 7.21
CA HIS A 7 -18.41 7.39 6.71
C HIS A 7 -19.74 7.61 7.47
N ALA A 8 -19.68 8.12 8.69
CA ALA A 8 -20.84 8.56 9.46
C ALA A 8 -21.28 10.01 9.15
N GLY A 9 -20.67 10.66 8.15
CA GLY A 9 -21.02 12.01 7.69
C GLY A 9 -20.22 13.15 8.32
N VAL A 10 -19.27 12.87 9.21
CA VAL A 10 -18.43 13.90 9.86
C VAL A 10 -17.43 14.47 8.83
N ARG A 11 -17.39 15.79 8.72
CA ARG A 11 -16.53 16.55 7.82
C ARG A 11 -15.44 17.31 8.58
N CYS A 12 -14.43 17.79 7.89
CA CYS A 12 -13.33 18.56 8.47
C CYS A 12 -13.86 19.80 9.23
N VAL A 13 -14.87 20.47 8.67
CA VAL A 13 -15.48 21.69 9.23
C VAL A 13 -16.32 21.45 10.48
N ASP A 14 -16.63 20.21 10.81
CA ASP A 14 -17.32 19.90 12.07
C ASP A 14 -16.37 20.00 13.28
N CYS A 15 -15.06 19.95 13.02
CA CYS A 15 -14.00 20.05 14.02
C CYS A 15 -13.10 21.27 13.82
N HIS A 16 -12.94 21.75 12.59
CA HIS A 16 -12.03 22.84 12.23
C HIS A 16 -12.77 24.03 11.63
N GLU A 17 -12.30 25.21 11.96
CA GLU A 17 -12.70 26.45 11.28
C GLU A 17 -12.06 26.45 9.87
N PRO A 18 -12.86 26.62 8.78
CA PRO A 18 -12.40 26.38 7.42
C PRO A 18 -11.32 27.35 6.92
N HIS A 19 -11.25 28.58 7.43
CA HIS A 19 -10.28 29.57 6.97
C HIS A 19 -8.95 29.54 7.73
N THR A 20 -9.00 29.24 9.03
CA THR A 20 -7.83 29.23 9.90
C THR A 20 -7.29 27.84 10.22
N THR A 21 -8.05 26.81 9.89
CA THR A 21 -7.81 25.39 10.26
C THR A 21 -7.73 25.11 11.76
N LYS A 22 -7.97 26.12 12.61
CA LYS A 22 -7.99 25.96 14.07
C LYS A 22 -9.15 25.09 14.51
N ILE A 23 -8.94 24.35 15.61
CA ILE A 23 -10.01 23.54 16.19
C ILE A 23 -11.09 24.44 16.81
N LEU A 24 -12.35 24.05 16.62
CA LEU A 24 -13.53 24.83 17.10
C LEU A 24 -13.65 24.85 18.62
N GLN A 25 -13.21 23.80 19.31
CA GLN A 25 -13.22 23.69 20.76
C GLN A 25 -11.97 22.97 21.27
N GLN A 26 -11.50 23.34 22.44
CA GLN A 26 -10.31 22.77 23.05
C GLN A 26 -10.59 21.46 23.80
N GLY A 27 -9.64 20.56 23.79
CA GLY A 27 -9.66 19.33 24.57
C GLY A 27 -10.84 18.41 24.22
N ASN A 28 -11.37 17.76 25.24
CA ASN A 28 -12.46 16.80 25.11
C ASN A 28 -13.80 17.47 24.71
N ALA A 29 -13.97 18.77 24.93
CA ALA A 29 -15.19 19.49 24.55
C ALA A 29 -15.51 19.33 23.05
N LEU A 30 -14.48 19.26 22.19
CA LEU A 30 -14.68 19.04 20.76
C LEU A 30 -15.36 17.68 20.47
N CYS A 31 -14.91 16.61 21.11
CA CYS A 31 -15.46 15.27 20.92
C CYS A 31 -16.85 15.13 21.57
N MET A 32 -17.02 15.74 22.74
CA MET A 32 -18.26 15.67 23.51
C MET A 32 -19.40 16.45 22.88
N ARG A 33 -19.18 17.28 21.86
CA ARG A 33 -20.28 17.87 21.06
C ARG A 33 -21.20 16.80 20.48
N CYS A 34 -20.65 15.64 20.11
CA CYS A 34 -21.40 14.55 19.49
C CYS A 34 -21.52 13.32 20.40
N HIS A 35 -20.48 13.02 21.23
CA HIS A 35 -20.41 11.79 22.03
C HIS A 35 -21.13 11.86 23.38
N THR A 36 -22.11 12.74 23.52
CA THR A 36 -23.02 12.82 24.68
C THR A 36 -24.26 11.93 24.54
N GLY A 37 -24.48 11.34 23.37
CA GLY A 37 -25.68 10.58 23.03
C GLY A 37 -26.81 11.44 22.43
N THR A 38 -26.55 12.73 22.15
CA THR A 38 -27.51 13.65 21.53
C THR A 38 -27.54 13.53 20.00
N TYR A 39 -26.46 13.05 19.39
CA TYR A 39 -26.38 12.85 17.96
C TYR A 39 -26.77 11.42 17.56
N PRO A 40 -27.62 11.24 16.53
CA PRO A 40 -27.98 9.92 16.03
C PRO A 40 -26.74 9.08 15.67
N ASN A 41 -26.73 7.82 16.07
CA ASN A 41 -25.65 6.86 15.79
C ASN A 41 -24.27 7.21 16.40
N SER A 42 -24.18 8.25 17.23
CA SER A 42 -22.98 8.57 17.99
C SER A 42 -22.98 7.77 19.30
N PRO A 43 -21.90 7.04 19.63
CA PRO A 43 -21.82 6.37 20.91
C PRO A 43 -21.80 7.39 22.05
N LYS A 44 -22.59 7.14 23.09
CA LYS A 44 -22.52 7.90 24.33
C LYS A 44 -21.27 7.47 25.10
N ILE A 45 -20.41 8.43 25.41
CA ILE A 45 -19.16 8.21 26.15
C ILE A 45 -19.22 8.97 27.46
N ASP A 46 -18.86 8.30 28.54
CA ASP A 46 -18.56 8.92 29.82
C ASP A 46 -17.03 8.94 29.99
N PRO A 47 -16.37 10.10 29.81
CA PRO A 47 -14.93 10.16 29.77
C PRO A 47 -14.21 9.61 31.02
N PRO A 48 -14.68 9.86 32.26
CA PRO A 48 -14.01 9.32 33.45
C PRO A 48 -13.93 7.80 33.45
N THR A 49 -15.05 7.12 33.19
CA THR A 49 -15.11 5.65 33.20
C THR A 49 -14.53 5.03 31.94
N HIS A 50 -14.55 5.78 30.80
CA HIS A 50 -14.01 5.29 29.55
C HIS A 50 -12.49 5.37 29.49
N THR A 51 -11.87 6.42 30.01
CA THR A 51 -10.41 6.61 29.86
C THR A 51 -9.60 5.86 30.91
N HIS A 52 -10.19 5.57 32.09
CA HIS A 52 -9.50 5.07 33.29
C HIS A 52 -8.35 5.96 33.75
N HIS A 53 -8.37 7.25 33.36
CA HIS A 53 -7.37 8.25 33.70
C HIS A 53 -8.03 9.50 34.29
N LYS A 54 -7.24 10.34 34.98
CA LYS A 54 -7.71 11.66 35.43
C LYS A 54 -8.00 12.55 34.20
N LEU A 55 -9.19 13.15 34.16
CA LEU A 55 -9.62 13.95 33.00
C LEU A 55 -8.70 15.12 32.66
N ASN A 56 -8.08 15.73 33.69
CA ASN A 56 -7.18 16.87 33.52
C ASN A 56 -5.74 16.44 33.11
N GLY A 57 -5.45 15.13 33.04
CA GLY A 57 -4.16 14.60 32.62
C GLY A 57 -4.15 14.24 31.14
N GLU A 58 -2.98 14.01 30.59
CA GLU A 58 -2.77 13.60 29.19
C GLU A 58 -3.55 12.34 28.82
N GLY A 59 -3.61 11.35 29.72
CA GLY A 59 -4.38 10.11 29.49
C GLY A 59 -5.89 10.28 29.49
N GLY A 60 -6.40 11.40 30.02
CA GLY A 60 -7.83 11.76 30.00
C GLY A 60 -8.26 12.44 28.70
N GLN A 61 -7.33 12.77 27.78
CA GLN A 61 -7.64 13.45 26.54
C GLN A 61 -7.98 12.45 25.42
N CYS A 62 -9.16 12.54 24.85
CA CYS A 62 -9.67 11.66 23.78
C CYS A 62 -8.68 11.55 22.61
N VAL A 63 -8.12 12.69 22.21
CA VAL A 63 -7.21 12.76 21.05
C VAL A 63 -5.90 12.02 21.27
N ASN A 64 -5.42 11.88 22.50
CA ASN A 64 -4.14 11.22 22.77
C ASN A 64 -4.21 9.69 22.58
N CYS A 65 -5.42 9.12 22.72
CA CYS A 65 -5.68 7.70 22.48
C CYS A 65 -6.20 7.42 21.07
N HIS A 66 -7.13 8.24 20.57
CA HIS A 66 -7.84 8.00 19.30
C HIS A 66 -7.24 8.72 18.09
N MET A 67 -6.41 9.73 18.32
CA MET A 67 -5.70 10.50 17.30
C MET A 67 -4.22 10.67 17.70
N PRO A 68 -3.48 9.57 17.89
CA PRO A 68 -2.08 9.67 18.32
C PRO A 68 -1.28 10.50 17.32
N GLN A 69 -0.31 11.27 17.84
CA GLN A 69 0.58 12.04 16.99
C GLN A 69 1.60 11.12 16.32
N THR A 70 1.85 11.35 15.06
CA THR A 70 2.92 10.71 14.28
C THR A 70 3.79 11.78 13.64
N ALA A 71 5.09 11.51 13.51
CA ALA A 71 5.98 12.38 12.77
C ALA A 71 5.67 12.26 11.27
N TYR A 72 5.22 13.35 10.66
CA TYR A 72 5.01 13.46 9.23
C TYR A 72 6.23 14.08 8.57
N MET A 73 6.74 13.47 7.50
CA MET A 73 7.95 13.88 6.78
C MET A 73 9.15 14.14 7.74
N GLN A 74 9.25 13.34 8.80
CA GLN A 74 10.32 13.41 9.83
C GLN A 74 10.41 14.74 10.61
N ARG A 75 9.48 15.68 10.42
CA ARG A 75 9.52 17.02 11.02
C ARG A 75 8.29 17.36 11.84
N ASP A 76 7.11 17.20 11.26
CA ASP A 76 5.86 17.71 11.83
C ASP A 76 5.12 16.62 12.58
N LEU A 77 4.85 16.84 13.86
CA LEU A 77 3.95 15.98 14.63
C LEU A 77 2.51 16.28 14.23
N ARG A 78 1.86 15.34 13.57
CA ARG A 78 0.45 15.42 13.16
C ARG A 78 -0.38 14.37 13.84
N ARG A 79 -1.61 14.72 14.18
CA ARG A 79 -2.57 13.78 14.74
C ARG A 79 -3.16 12.89 13.65
N ASP A 80 -3.24 11.59 13.93
CA ASP A 80 -3.89 10.63 13.03
C ASP A 80 -5.41 10.87 13.02
N HIS A 81 -5.95 11.15 11.84
CA HIS A 81 -7.39 11.32 11.61
C HIS A 81 -8.10 9.98 11.27
N GLY A 82 -7.45 8.85 11.46
CA GLY A 82 -8.06 7.53 11.37
C GLY A 82 -9.07 7.26 12.48
N PHE A 83 -8.99 8.00 13.59
CA PHE A 83 -9.81 7.79 14.79
C PHE A 83 -9.75 6.34 15.25
N THR A 84 -8.55 5.84 15.43
CA THR A 84 -8.29 4.44 15.75
C THR A 84 -8.69 4.10 17.17
N ILE A 85 -8.97 2.84 17.41
CA ILE A 85 -9.14 2.32 18.77
C ILE A 85 -7.78 1.75 19.19
N PRO A 86 -7.21 2.22 20.32
CA PRO A 86 -5.95 1.67 20.81
C PRO A 86 -6.03 0.16 21.03
N ASP A 87 -5.07 -0.57 20.49
CA ASP A 87 -5.04 -2.02 20.53
C ASP A 87 -3.61 -2.56 20.74
N PRO A 88 -3.15 -2.68 21.99
CA PRO A 88 -1.81 -3.14 22.28
C PRO A 88 -1.53 -4.59 21.83
N LEU A 89 -2.56 -5.42 21.66
CA LEU A 89 -2.37 -6.77 21.13
C LEU A 89 -1.80 -6.74 19.71
N LEU A 90 -2.23 -5.78 18.88
CA LEU A 90 -1.67 -5.59 17.54
C LEU A 90 -0.19 -5.15 17.58
N THR A 91 0.22 -4.45 18.64
CA THR A 91 1.63 -4.14 18.87
C THR A 91 2.42 -5.40 19.19
N LYS A 92 1.91 -6.22 20.10
CA LYS A 92 2.54 -7.48 20.51
C LYS A 92 2.71 -8.45 19.35
N GLU A 93 1.69 -8.61 18.53
CA GLU A 93 1.67 -9.60 17.46
C GLU A 93 2.35 -9.11 16.15
N HIS A 94 2.27 -7.81 15.87
CA HIS A 94 2.59 -7.26 14.56
C HIS A 94 3.43 -5.99 14.59
N GLY A 95 3.87 -5.52 15.75
CA GLY A 95 4.66 -4.29 15.87
C GLY A 95 3.91 -3.00 15.54
N ILE A 96 2.57 -3.03 15.45
CA ILE A 96 1.77 -1.83 15.15
C ILE A 96 1.76 -0.92 16.38
N PRO A 97 2.22 0.35 16.29
CA PRO A 97 2.30 1.24 17.43
C PRO A 97 0.95 1.44 18.12
N ASN A 98 0.93 1.44 19.46
CA ASN A 98 -0.25 1.76 20.25
C ASN A 98 -0.10 3.08 21.02
N ALA A 99 -1.19 3.63 21.50
CA ALA A 99 -1.21 4.90 22.21
C ALA A 99 -0.69 4.77 23.67
N CYS A 100 -0.82 3.58 24.31
CA CYS A 100 -0.51 3.40 25.72
C CYS A 100 0.99 3.59 26.01
N ASN A 101 1.84 2.90 25.26
CA ASN A 101 3.30 2.92 25.46
C ASN A 101 3.96 4.23 24.99
N ARG A 102 3.21 5.17 24.45
CA ARG A 102 3.73 6.53 24.19
C ARG A 102 3.91 7.36 25.45
N CYS A 103 3.07 7.12 26.46
CA CYS A 103 3.13 7.80 27.76
C CYS A 103 3.72 6.87 28.83
N HIS A 104 3.35 5.58 28.81
CA HIS A 104 3.87 4.56 29.74
C HIS A 104 5.13 3.91 29.16
N VAL A 105 6.18 4.72 29.02
CA VAL A 105 7.46 4.29 28.42
C VAL A 105 8.26 3.32 29.30
N ASP A 106 7.94 3.27 30.59
CA ASP A 106 8.49 2.36 31.59
C ASP A 106 7.79 0.99 31.63
N LYS A 107 6.70 0.82 30.88
CA LYS A 107 5.91 -0.40 30.81
C LYS A 107 6.09 -1.08 29.45
N ASP A 108 6.05 -2.40 29.46
CA ASP A 108 6.06 -3.20 28.25
C ASP A 108 4.67 -3.30 27.58
N THR A 109 4.65 -3.93 26.42
CA THR A 109 3.40 -4.14 25.67
C THR A 109 2.46 -5.10 26.39
N ASP A 110 2.96 -6.09 27.13
CA ASP A 110 2.14 -7.07 27.86
C ASP A 110 1.36 -6.39 28.99
N TRP A 111 1.96 -5.44 29.67
CA TRP A 111 1.25 -4.60 30.64
C TRP A 111 0.09 -3.84 29.98
N ALA A 112 0.32 -3.25 28.80
CA ALA A 112 -0.72 -2.51 28.07
C ALA A 112 -1.84 -3.44 27.60
N VAL A 113 -1.52 -4.65 27.12
CA VAL A 113 -2.50 -5.69 26.76
C VAL A 113 -3.35 -6.06 27.99
N ALA A 114 -2.72 -6.37 29.11
CA ALA A 114 -3.43 -6.75 30.33
C ALA A 114 -4.37 -5.64 30.83
N ALA A 115 -3.95 -4.37 30.77
CA ALA A 115 -4.78 -3.23 31.13
C ALA A 115 -6.02 -3.11 30.22
N VAL A 116 -5.83 -3.19 28.90
CA VAL A 116 -6.92 -3.07 27.93
C VAL A 116 -7.90 -4.25 28.02
N GLU A 117 -7.39 -5.47 28.19
CA GLU A 117 -8.25 -6.64 28.39
C GLU A 117 -9.03 -6.56 29.70
N LYS A 118 -8.42 -6.08 30.78
CA LYS A 118 -9.11 -5.83 32.07
C LYS A 118 -10.26 -4.81 31.92
N TRP A 119 -10.05 -3.75 31.13
CA TRP A 119 -11.03 -2.66 31.02
C TRP A 119 -12.12 -2.94 30.00
N TYR A 120 -11.76 -3.57 28.88
CA TYR A 120 -12.66 -3.71 27.74
C TYR A 120 -12.98 -5.16 27.37
N GLY A 121 -12.13 -6.13 27.71
CA GLY A 121 -12.34 -7.56 27.53
C GLY A 121 -12.94 -7.91 26.18
N PRO A 122 -14.13 -8.54 26.14
CA PRO A 122 -14.77 -8.99 24.90
C PRO A 122 -15.06 -7.90 23.87
N ARG A 123 -15.11 -6.61 24.28
CA ARG A 123 -15.27 -5.49 23.34
C ARG A 123 -14.07 -5.31 22.41
N MET A 124 -12.94 -5.93 22.75
CA MET A 124 -11.74 -5.92 21.92
C MET A 124 -11.78 -6.95 20.79
N ASP A 125 -12.65 -7.95 20.86
CA ASP A 125 -12.97 -8.82 19.71
C ASP A 125 -13.87 -8.09 18.72
N ARG A 126 -13.25 -7.46 17.73
CA ARG A 126 -13.95 -6.59 16.78
C ARG A 126 -13.42 -6.78 15.34
N PRO A 127 -14.26 -6.53 14.32
CA PRO A 127 -13.86 -6.69 12.92
C PRO A 127 -12.61 -5.87 12.54
N THR A 128 -12.40 -4.71 13.17
CA THR A 128 -11.24 -3.86 12.91
C THR A 128 -9.92 -4.48 13.40
N ARG A 129 -9.91 -5.20 14.54
CA ARG A 129 -8.75 -5.96 15.02
C ARG A 129 -8.45 -7.10 14.03
N LYS A 130 -9.44 -7.91 13.70
CA LYS A 130 -9.33 -9.03 12.76
C LYS A 130 -8.79 -8.58 11.40
N ARG A 131 -9.34 -7.47 10.85
CA ARG A 131 -8.84 -6.85 9.63
C ARG A 131 -7.36 -6.46 9.74
N ALA A 132 -6.96 -5.80 10.81
CA ALA A 132 -5.56 -5.39 11.00
C ALA A 132 -4.62 -6.58 11.06
N GLN A 133 -4.99 -7.65 11.78
CA GLN A 133 -4.23 -8.90 11.83
C GLN A 133 -4.09 -9.55 10.45
N TRP A 134 -5.17 -9.63 9.67
CA TRP A 134 -5.15 -10.22 8.33
C TRP A 134 -4.25 -9.43 7.37
N ILE A 135 -4.35 -8.10 7.39
CA ILE A 135 -3.50 -7.23 6.56
C ILE A 135 -2.03 -7.35 6.98
N ALA A 136 -1.75 -7.36 8.28
CA ALA A 136 -0.38 -7.51 8.79
C ALA A 136 0.23 -8.85 8.38
N LYS A 137 -0.52 -9.96 8.53
CA LYS A 137 -0.09 -11.30 8.09
C LYS A 137 0.15 -11.36 6.58
N ALA A 138 -0.73 -10.76 5.77
CA ALA A 138 -0.58 -10.73 4.33
C ALA A 138 0.68 -9.98 3.87
N ARG A 139 1.04 -8.88 4.54
CA ARG A 139 2.25 -8.09 4.23
C ARG A 139 3.55 -8.85 4.44
N VAL A 140 3.56 -9.83 5.32
CA VAL A 140 4.73 -10.70 5.57
C VAL A 140 4.62 -12.07 4.88
N GLY A 141 3.63 -12.25 4.00
CA GLY A 141 3.44 -13.50 3.26
C GLY A 141 3.11 -14.71 4.15
N ALA A 142 2.44 -14.50 5.29
CA ALA A 142 2.10 -15.59 6.20
C ALA A 142 1.09 -16.56 5.58
N ALA A 143 1.15 -17.83 6.00
CA ALA A 143 0.21 -18.85 5.58
C ALA A 143 -1.25 -18.43 5.91
N GLY A 144 -2.21 -18.82 5.04
CA GLY A 144 -3.61 -18.46 5.17
C GLY A 144 -3.96 -17.01 4.79
N SER A 145 -2.98 -16.22 4.30
CA SER A 145 -3.21 -14.82 3.93
C SER A 145 -4.19 -14.68 2.76
N ARG A 146 -4.12 -15.60 1.77
CA ARG A 146 -5.04 -15.61 0.63
C ARG A 146 -6.50 -15.69 1.09
N GLU A 147 -6.82 -16.68 1.90
CA GLU A 147 -8.17 -16.94 2.42
C GLU A 147 -8.68 -15.77 3.25
N ASN A 148 -7.82 -15.22 4.11
CA ASN A 148 -8.14 -14.06 4.94
C ASN A 148 -8.44 -12.81 4.08
N LEU A 149 -7.67 -12.57 3.03
CA LEU A 149 -7.88 -11.43 2.13
C LEU A 149 -9.15 -11.62 1.27
N LEU A 150 -9.44 -12.83 0.80
CA LEU A 150 -10.68 -13.13 0.09
C LEU A 150 -11.89 -12.90 1.00
N GLN A 151 -11.84 -13.38 2.25
CA GLN A 151 -12.88 -13.12 3.23
C GLN A 151 -13.03 -11.61 3.50
N LEU A 152 -11.91 -10.89 3.69
CA LEU A 152 -11.92 -9.44 3.87
C LEU A 152 -12.58 -8.72 2.67
N LEU A 153 -12.23 -9.12 1.45
CA LEU A 153 -12.77 -8.50 0.24
C LEU A 153 -14.30 -8.73 0.10
N ARG A 154 -14.81 -9.86 0.57
CA ARG A 154 -16.26 -10.18 0.57
C ARG A 154 -17.02 -9.44 1.67
N GLU A 155 -16.51 -9.46 2.90
CA GLU A 155 -17.26 -9.03 4.10
C GLU A 155 -17.09 -7.56 4.45
N GLU A 156 -15.96 -6.92 4.07
CA GLU A 156 -15.68 -5.54 4.42
C GLU A 156 -16.66 -4.57 3.75
N LYS A 157 -17.17 -3.64 4.52
CA LYS A 157 -18.14 -2.64 4.04
C LYS A 157 -17.47 -1.37 3.52
N THR A 158 -16.24 -1.10 3.98
CA THR A 158 -15.51 0.12 3.63
C THR A 158 -14.72 -0.09 2.34
N PRO A 159 -15.02 0.60 1.24
CA PRO A 159 -14.33 0.41 -0.04
C PRO A 159 -12.81 0.58 0.02
N PHE A 160 -12.32 1.43 0.90
CA PHE A 160 -10.88 1.61 1.11
C PHE A 160 -10.20 0.30 1.54
N TRP A 161 -10.78 -0.41 2.51
CA TRP A 161 -10.17 -1.67 2.98
C TRP A 161 -10.34 -2.81 2.00
N LYS A 162 -11.41 -2.78 1.20
CA LYS A 162 -11.53 -3.67 0.02
C LYS A 162 -10.41 -3.42 -0.98
N ALA A 163 -10.11 -2.15 -1.27
CA ALA A 163 -9.01 -1.78 -2.18
C ALA A 163 -7.65 -2.24 -1.63
N VAL A 164 -7.40 -2.12 -0.31
CA VAL A 164 -6.18 -2.65 0.32
C VAL A 164 -6.11 -4.18 0.19
N ALA A 165 -7.22 -4.91 0.40
CA ALA A 165 -7.24 -6.35 0.21
C ALA A 165 -6.99 -6.75 -1.25
N THR A 166 -7.58 -6.02 -2.21
CA THR A 166 -7.35 -6.19 -3.65
C THR A 166 -5.87 -6.06 -4.00
N GLU A 167 -5.21 -5.03 -3.50
CA GLU A 167 -3.78 -4.79 -3.75
C GLU A 167 -2.91 -5.91 -3.15
N LEU A 168 -3.22 -6.36 -1.94
CA LEU A 168 -2.50 -7.44 -1.28
C LEU A 168 -2.75 -8.82 -1.91
N LEU A 169 -3.83 -8.99 -2.69
CA LEU A 169 -4.10 -10.22 -3.45
C LEU A 169 -3.28 -10.34 -4.74
N TYR A 170 -2.48 -9.33 -5.08
CA TYR A 170 -1.64 -9.34 -6.29
C TYR A 170 -0.82 -10.63 -6.50
N PRO A 171 -0.19 -11.27 -5.48
CA PRO A 171 0.55 -12.52 -5.68
C PRO A 171 -0.32 -13.70 -6.14
N TRP A 172 -1.63 -13.65 -5.92
CA TRP A 172 -2.59 -14.71 -6.24
C TRP A 172 -3.51 -14.36 -7.41
N THR A 173 -3.17 -13.37 -8.24
CA THR A 173 -4.01 -12.97 -9.38
C THR A 173 -4.24 -14.08 -10.43
N ASN A 174 -3.38 -15.11 -10.48
CA ASN A 174 -3.56 -16.28 -11.34
C ASN A 174 -4.52 -17.34 -10.74
N ASP A 175 -4.96 -17.19 -9.51
CA ASP A 175 -5.94 -18.08 -8.88
C ASP A 175 -7.34 -17.76 -9.43
N PRO A 176 -8.09 -18.77 -9.92
CA PRO A 176 -9.39 -18.52 -10.55
C PRO A 176 -10.41 -17.84 -9.65
N GLU A 177 -10.42 -18.16 -8.35
CA GLU A 177 -11.33 -17.55 -7.38
C GLU A 177 -11.00 -16.07 -7.16
N VAL A 178 -9.69 -15.75 -7.03
CA VAL A 178 -9.21 -14.37 -6.92
C VAL A 178 -9.56 -13.60 -8.20
N THR A 179 -9.23 -14.16 -9.38
CA THR A 179 -9.50 -13.51 -10.67
C THR A 179 -11.00 -13.21 -10.84
N THR A 180 -11.88 -14.17 -10.53
CA THR A 180 -13.34 -13.98 -10.62
C THR A 180 -13.80 -12.81 -9.74
N LEU A 181 -13.36 -12.79 -8.48
CA LEU A 181 -13.74 -11.74 -7.54
C LEU A 181 -13.18 -10.37 -7.94
N LEU A 182 -11.99 -10.32 -8.54
CA LEU A 182 -11.43 -9.09 -9.09
C LEU A 182 -12.25 -8.61 -10.30
N LEU A 183 -12.65 -9.49 -11.21
CA LEU A 183 -13.49 -9.12 -12.35
C LEU A 183 -14.84 -8.53 -11.90
N ASP A 184 -15.48 -9.11 -10.90
CA ASP A 184 -16.72 -8.57 -10.32
C ASP A 184 -16.52 -7.15 -9.77
N ASN A 185 -15.38 -6.89 -9.12
CA ASN A 185 -15.07 -5.60 -8.54
C ASN A 185 -14.79 -4.49 -9.59
N LEU A 186 -14.54 -4.81 -10.86
CA LEU A 186 -14.46 -3.80 -11.92
C LEU A 186 -15.79 -3.06 -12.14
N SER A 187 -16.91 -3.65 -11.73
CA SER A 187 -18.24 -3.04 -11.80
C SER A 187 -18.72 -2.41 -10.50
N HIS A 188 -17.88 -2.37 -9.46
CA HIS A 188 -18.26 -1.86 -8.15
C HIS A 188 -18.61 -0.36 -8.20
N THR A 189 -19.61 0.07 -7.40
CA THR A 189 -20.06 1.47 -7.37
C THR A 189 -18.96 2.47 -6.95
N ASN A 190 -18.03 2.04 -6.10
CA ASN A 190 -16.93 2.89 -5.63
C ASN A 190 -15.75 2.91 -6.61
N ALA A 191 -15.40 4.09 -7.10
CA ALA A 191 -14.34 4.30 -8.10
C ALA A 191 -12.93 3.89 -7.60
N LEU A 192 -12.63 4.03 -6.30
CA LEU A 192 -11.35 3.60 -5.75
C LEU A 192 -11.17 2.10 -5.95
N LEU A 193 -12.19 1.30 -5.63
CA LEU A 193 -12.11 -0.15 -5.79
C LEU A 193 -11.99 -0.54 -7.27
N ARG A 194 -12.79 0.06 -8.16
CA ARG A 194 -12.66 -0.22 -9.62
C ARG A 194 -11.25 0.06 -10.13
N GLY A 195 -10.69 1.22 -9.80
CA GLY A 195 -9.33 1.60 -10.24
C GLY A 195 -8.24 0.70 -9.65
N THR A 196 -8.28 0.42 -8.33
CA THR A 196 -7.31 -0.50 -7.71
C THR A 196 -7.40 -1.89 -8.32
N THR A 197 -8.61 -2.37 -8.60
CA THR A 197 -8.82 -3.67 -9.25
C THR A 197 -8.27 -3.71 -10.67
N ALA A 198 -8.48 -2.65 -11.45
CA ALA A 198 -7.88 -2.54 -12.78
C ALA A 198 -6.36 -2.67 -12.73
N ARG A 199 -5.71 -2.02 -11.76
CA ARG A 199 -4.25 -2.12 -11.53
C ARG A 199 -3.82 -3.52 -11.09
N ALA A 200 -4.58 -4.18 -10.22
CA ALA A 200 -4.27 -5.52 -9.74
C ALA A 200 -4.29 -6.57 -10.86
N LEU A 201 -5.07 -6.35 -11.92
CA LEU A 201 -5.16 -7.24 -13.08
C LEU A 201 -4.04 -7.04 -14.12
N ASP A 202 -3.09 -6.10 -13.92
CA ASP A 202 -1.97 -5.85 -14.86
C ASP A 202 -1.20 -7.12 -15.26
N PRO A 203 -0.84 -8.08 -14.37
CA PRO A 203 -0.12 -9.28 -14.77
C PRO A 203 -0.90 -10.20 -15.71
N LEU A 204 -2.22 -10.17 -15.64
CA LEU A 204 -3.10 -10.99 -16.48
C LEU A 204 -3.39 -10.34 -17.83
N ALA A 205 -3.54 -9.02 -17.86
CA ALA A 205 -3.73 -8.26 -19.10
C ALA A 205 -2.53 -8.38 -20.05
N ARG A 206 -1.32 -8.52 -19.52
CA ARG A 206 -0.09 -8.73 -20.32
C ARG A 206 -0.01 -10.11 -20.99
N ARG A 207 -0.90 -11.03 -20.65
CA ARG A 207 -0.95 -12.40 -21.22
C ARG A 207 -1.96 -12.54 -22.34
N ASN A 208 -2.47 -11.44 -22.89
CA ASN A 208 -3.49 -11.41 -23.94
C ASN A 208 -4.73 -12.23 -23.56
N ASN A 209 -5.23 -12.04 -22.34
CA ASN A 209 -6.45 -12.67 -21.87
C ASN A 209 -7.67 -11.85 -22.35
N THR A 210 -8.31 -12.31 -23.42
CA THR A 210 -9.38 -11.57 -24.11
C THR A 210 -10.56 -11.20 -23.18
N GLY A 211 -10.89 -12.03 -22.19
CA GLY A 211 -11.98 -11.75 -21.25
C GLY A 211 -11.62 -10.62 -20.27
N ILE A 212 -10.39 -10.62 -19.75
CA ILE A 212 -9.88 -9.58 -18.87
C ILE A 212 -9.69 -8.27 -19.64
N ASP A 213 -9.13 -8.35 -20.83
CA ASP A 213 -8.91 -7.18 -21.70
C ASP A 213 -10.23 -6.47 -22.01
N ALA A 214 -11.26 -7.20 -22.42
CA ALA A 214 -12.58 -6.65 -22.68
C ALA A 214 -13.23 -5.99 -21.44
N ALA A 215 -13.01 -6.56 -20.24
CA ALA A 215 -13.50 -5.97 -19.00
C ALA A 215 -12.77 -4.67 -18.65
N LEU A 216 -11.45 -4.60 -18.86
CA LEU A 216 -10.63 -3.41 -18.62
C LEU A 216 -10.90 -2.32 -19.66
N GLU A 217 -11.13 -2.66 -20.92
CA GLU A 217 -11.46 -1.71 -22.00
C GLU A 217 -12.73 -0.92 -21.68
N LYS A 218 -13.74 -1.53 -21.05
CA LYS A 218 -14.93 -0.81 -20.57
C LYS A 218 -14.59 0.34 -19.62
N LEU A 219 -13.57 0.16 -18.78
CA LEU A 219 -13.13 1.17 -17.81
C LEU A 219 -12.37 2.34 -18.46
N LEU A 220 -11.93 2.24 -19.71
CA LEU A 220 -11.38 3.38 -20.44
C LEU A 220 -12.44 4.47 -20.68
N GLY A 221 -13.73 4.12 -20.63
CA GLY A 221 -14.88 5.02 -20.68
C GLY A 221 -15.45 5.45 -19.31
N ASP A 222 -14.85 5.03 -18.19
CA ASP A 222 -15.39 5.31 -16.84
C ASP A 222 -15.58 6.83 -16.61
N PRO A 223 -16.69 7.26 -15.96
CA PRO A 223 -16.91 8.67 -15.66
C PRO A 223 -15.82 9.28 -14.78
N VAL A 224 -15.19 8.47 -13.90
CA VAL A 224 -14.16 8.93 -12.97
C VAL A 224 -12.78 8.84 -13.61
N ARG A 225 -12.10 9.98 -13.77
CA ARG A 225 -10.77 10.08 -14.39
C ARG A 225 -9.74 9.09 -13.80
N LYS A 226 -9.72 8.94 -12.47
CA LYS A 226 -8.78 8.02 -11.79
C LYS A 226 -8.93 6.58 -12.31
N VAL A 227 -10.16 6.12 -12.50
CA VAL A 227 -10.43 4.76 -13.01
C VAL A 227 -9.95 4.61 -14.46
N ARG A 228 -10.21 5.63 -15.32
CA ARG A 228 -9.68 5.63 -16.70
C ARG A 228 -8.15 5.58 -16.73
N VAL A 229 -7.49 6.36 -15.88
CA VAL A 229 -6.02 6.36 -15.78
C VAL A 229 -5.50 5.00 -15.32
N ASP A 230 -6.12 4.35 -14.35
CA ASP A 230 -5.70 3.04 -13.87
C ASP A 230 -5.89 1.95 -14.94
N ALA A 231 -7.05 1.94 -15.63
CA ALA A 231 -7.30 1.02 -16.73
C ALA A 231 -6.33 1.27 -17.90
N ALA A 232 -6.12 2.53 -18.28
CA ALA A 232 -5.18 2.90 -19.34
C ALA A 232 -3.72 2.55 -18.98
N TRP A 233 -3.35 2.61 -17.70
CA TRP A 233 -2.05 2.12 -17.26
C TRP A 233 -1.91 0.60 -17.43
N THR A 234 -2.92 -0.16 -17.08
CA THR A 234 -2.91 -1.62 -17.23
C THR A 234 -2.86 -2.04 -18.71
N LEU A 235 -3.50 -1.26 -19.60
CA LEU A 235 -3.51 -1.49 -21.04
C LEU A 235 -2.53 -0.56 -21.81
N ARG A 236 -1.46 -0.07 -21.15
CA ARG A 236 -0.60 1.02 -21.67
C ARG A 236 0.16 0.70 -22.95
N ASP A 237 0.37 -0.58 -23.24
CA ASP A 237 0.98 -1.06 -24.47
C ASP A 237 0.10 -0.83 -25.72
N ARG A 238 -1.23 -0.79 -25.52
CA ARG A 238 -2.21 -0.80 -26.62
C ARG A 238 -3.21 0.37 -26.63
N VAL A 239 -3.41 1.08 -25.52
CA VAL A 239 -4.34 2.22 -25.47
C VAL A 239 -3.84 3.34 -26.38
N PRO A 240 -4.67 3.83 -27.36
CA PRO A 240 -4.28 4.94 -28.20
C PRO A 240 -3.99 6.21 -27.38
N PRO A 241 -2.82 6.85 -27.56
CA PRO A 241 -2.44 8.05 -26.80
C PRO A 241 -3.42 9.21 -26.93
N GLN A 242 -4.09 9.33 -28.09
CA GLN A 242 -5.07 10.37 -28.42
C GLN A 242 -6.49 10.07 -27.92
N SER A 243 -6.74 8.87 -27.38
CA SER A 243 -8.01 8.58 -26.73
C SER A 243 -8.14 9.34 -25.41
N ARG A 244 -9.38 9.58 -24.94
CA ARG A 244 -9.62 10.26 -23.66
C ARG A 244 -8.84 9.62 -22.50
N ALA A 245 -8.81 8.30 -22.41
CA ALA A 245 -8.08 7.58 -21.36
C ALA A 245 -6.56 7.67 -21.56
N GLY A 246 -6.08 7.60 -22.80
CA GLY A 246 -4.67 7.80 -23.15
C GLY A 246 -4.17 9.21 -22.82
N GLU A 247 -4.94 10.24 -23.16
CA GLU A 247 -4.62 11.63 -22.80
C GLU A 247 -4.61 11.83 -21.26
N ASP A 248 -5.60 11.27 -20.54
CA ASP A 248 -5.64 11.32 -19.09
C ASP A 248 -4.42 10.65 -18.45
N LEU A 249 -3.98 9.49 -18.99
CA LEU A 249 -2.78 8.79 -18.56
C LEU A 249 -1.52 9.64 -18.84
N LEU A 250 -1.33 10.10 -20.08
CA LEU A 250 -0.17 10.89 -20.47
C LEU A 250 -0.04 12.19 -19.66
N ARG A 251 -1.16 12.86 -19.41
CA ARG A 251 -1.19 14.05 -18.54
C ARG A 251 -0.73 13.70 -17.13
N THR A 252 -1.17 12.56 -16.59
CA THR A 252 -0.75 12.10 -15.24
C THR A 252 0.74 11.77 -15.20
N LEU A 253 1.26 11.06 -16.20
CA LEU A 253 2.68 10.72 -16.30
C LEU A 253 3.55 11.98 -16.46
N THR A 254 3.10 12.94 -17.27
CA THR A 254 3.84 14.18 -17.49
C THR A 254 3.86 15.07 -16.25
N TYR A 255 2.75 15.14 -15.51
CA TYR A 255 2.65 15.91 -14.27
C TYR A 255 3.58 15.40 -13.18
N ASN A 256 3.81 14.08 -13.12
CA ASN A 256 4.61 13.45 -12.09
C ASN A 256 6.09 13.26 -12.46
N VAL A 257 6.51 13.69 -13.65
CA VAL A 257 7.86 13.38 -14.20
C VAL A 257 9.02 14.00 -13.41
N ASP A 258 8.76 14.95 -12.56
CA ASP A 258 9.76 15.58 -11.67
C ASP A 258 9.97 14.82 -10.35
N MET A 259 9.19 13.74 -10.14
CA MET A 259 9.40 12.81 -9.04
C MET A 259 10.13 11.55 -9.56
N PRO A 260 11.06 10.96 -8.78
CA PRO A 260 11.78 9.75 -9.21
C PRO A 260 10.86 8.62 -9.67
N THR A 261 9.81 8.32 -8.89
CA THR A 261 8.82 7.30 -9.22
C THR A 261 7.96 7.69 -10.43
N GLY A 262 7.68 8.96 -10.64
CA GLY A 262 6.93 9.43 -11.81
C GLY A 262 7.75 9.33 -13.10
N ALA A 263 9.04 9.67 -13.04
CA ALA A 263 9.97 9.45 -14.14
C ALA A 263 10.10 7.94 -14.46
N LEU A 264 10.24 7.09 -13.43
CA LEU A 264 10.23 5.63 -13.59
C LEU A 264 8.96 5.15 -14.32
N GLN A 265 7.78 5.55 -13.86
CA GLN A 265 6.52 5.17 -14.51
C GLN A 265 6.46 5.57 -15.97
N LYS A 266 6.97 6.77 -16.29
CA LYS A 266 7.02 7.23 -17.68
C LYS A 266 8.01 6.41 -18.52
N GLY A 267 9.12 5.99 -17.94
CA GLY A 267 10.05 5.04 -18.55
C GLY A 267 9.39 3.70 -18.88
N VAL A 268 8.68 3.12 -17.91
CA VAL A 268 7.90 1.86 -18.09
C VAL A 268 6.84 2.02 -19.18
N TYR A 269 6.12 3.13 -19.23
CA TYR A 269 5.14 3.41 -20.29
C TYR A 269 5.76 3.34 -21.69
N HIS A 270 6.93 3.96 -21.88
CA HIS A 270 7.61 3.94 -23.17
C HIS A 270 8.23 2.57 -23.48
N LEU A 271 8.74 1.87 -22.45
CA LEU A 271 9.29 0.51 -22.60
C LEU A 271 8.22 -0.47 -23.13
N ASP A 272 7.04 -0.49 -22.51
CA ASP A 272 5.95 -1.38 -22.89
C ASP A 272 5.37 -1.06 -24.27
N ARG A 273 5.69 0.12 -24.82
CA ARG A 273 5.35 0.54 -26.20
C ARG A 273 6.51 0.34 -27.19
N ASN A 274 7.56 -0.35 -26.79
CA ASN A 274 8.79 -0.57 -27.60
C ASN A 274 9.50 0.74 -28.03
N GLU A 275 9.34 1.82 -27.25
CA GLU A 275 9.98 3.11 -27.48
C GLU A 275 11.26 3.22 -26.63
N SER A 276 12.26 2.35 -26.92
CA SER A 276 13.44 2.11 -26.06
C SER A 276 14.25 3.35 -25.71
N GLU A 277 14.49 4.25 -26.66
CA GLU A 277 15.26 5.49 -26.41
C GLU A 277 14.56 6.43 -25.43
N LYS A 278 13.23 6.58 -25.58
CA LYS A 278 12.44 7.39 -24.64
C LYS A 278 12.39 6.71 -23.27
N ALA A 279 12.24 5.40 -23.23
CA ALA A 279 12.25 4.63 -21.98
C ALA A 279 13.56 4.86 -21.20
N GLU A 280 14.71 4.68 -21.86
CA GLU A 280 16.02 4.90 -21.26
C GLU A 280 16.18 6.34 -20.73
N HIS A 281 15.76 7.33 -21.51
CA HIS A 281 15.80 8.74 -21.09
C HIS A 281 15.12 8.94 -19.71
N TYR A 282 13.92 8.36 -19.54
CA TYR A 282 13.16 8.51 -18.30
C TYR A 282 13.69 7.66 -17.15
N PHE A 283 14.22 6.47 -17.40
CA PHE A 283 14.91 5.66 -16.37
C PHE A 283 16.16 6.39 -15.84
N ARG A 284 16.99 6.94 -16.74
CA ARG A 284 18.17 7.75 -16.35
C ARG A 284 17.75 9.02 -15.59
N ARG A 285 16.65 9.67 -15.99
CA ARG A 285 16.08 10.79 -15.24
C ARG A 285 15.66 10.38 -13.83
N ALA A 286 14.98 9.25 -13.66
CA ALA A 286 14.59 8.74 -12.35
C ALA A 286 15.81 8.55 -11.43
N ILE A 287 16.88 7.91 -11.94
CA ILE A 287 18.13 7.69 -11.21
C ILE A 287 18.84 9.04 -10.90
N LYS A 288 18.77 10.01 -11.80
CA LYS A 288 19.35 11.34 -11.54
C LYS A 288 18.61 12.08 -10.42
N LEU A 289 17.29 11.94 -10.34
CA LEU A 289 16.46 12.56 -9.29
C LEU A 289 16.68 11.90 -7.92
N ASP A 290 16.97 10.59 -7.89
CA ASP A 290 17.33 9.86 -6.66
C ASP A 290 18.47 8.87 -6.96
N SER A 291 19.70 9.33 -6.79
CA SER A 291 20.89 8.56 -7.10
C SER A 291 21.21 7.47 -6.08
N TYR A 292 20.59 7.50 -4.91
CA TYR A 292 20.79 6.51 -3.83
C TYR A 292 19.72 5.41 -3.79
N SER A 293 18.76 5.44 -4.70
CA SER A 293 17.70 4.43 -4.76
C SER A 293 18.17 3.16 -5.48
N ALA A 294 18.38 2.10 -4.72
CA ALA A 294 18.64 0.77 -5.26
C ALA A 294 17.47 0.24 -6.10
N PRO A 295 16.19 0.38 -5.71
CA PRO A 295 15.06 -0.03 -6.52
C PRO A 295 15.04 0.60 -7.93
N LEU A 296 15.38 1.87 -8.08
CA LEU A 296 15.41 2.51 -9.41
C LEU A 296 16.46 1.89 -10.35
N ARG A 297 17.60 1.51 -9.80
CA ARG A 297 18.64 0.82 -10.57
C ARG A 297 18.24 -0.60 -10.95
N HIS A 298 17.58 -1.30 -10.04
CA HIS A 298 17.01 -2.61 -10.31
C HIS A 298 15.97 -2.56 -11.44
N GLU A 299 15.02 -1.61 -11.40
CA GLU A 299 14.02 -1.45 -12.46
C GLU A 299 14.69 -1.07 -13.80
N PHE A 300 15.72 -0.22 -13.79
CA PHE A 300 16.45 0.12 -15.00
C PHE A 300 17.22 -1.10 -15.56
N ALA A 301 17.78 -1.94 -14.70
CA ALA A 301 18.44 -3.17 -15.14
C ALA A 301 17.46 -4.13 -15.80
N ILE A 302 16.24 -4.27 -15.27
CA ILE A 302 15.19 -5.07 -15.93
C ILE A 302 14.88 -4.48 -17.31
N ALA A 303 14.75 -3.18 -17.42
CA ALA A 303 14.49 -2.51 -18.69
C ALA A 303 15.64 -2.74 -19.70
N LEU A 304 16.89 -2.66 -19.25
CA LEU A 304 18.06 -2.94 -20.08
C LEU A 304 18.08 -4.39 -20.59
N SER A 305 17.78 -5.38 -19.72
CA SER A 305 17.66 -6.78 -20.14
C SER A 305 16.54 -6.95 -21.18
N MET A 306 15.38 -6.31 -20.99
CA MET A 306 14.29 -6.34 -21.99
C MET A 306 14.69 -5.71 -23.33
N MET A 307 15.61 -4.76 -23.34
CA MET A 307 16.20 -4.17 -24.55
C MET A 307 17.36 -4.99 -25.15
N GLY A 308 17.70 -6.16 -24.58
CA GLY A 308 18.84 -6.99 -25.00
C GLY A 308 20.19 -6.46 -24.58
N ARG A 309 20.26 -5.49 -23.66
CA ARG A 309 21.50 -4.85 -23.17
C ARG A 309 21.96 -5.47 -21.86
N THR A 310 22.12 -6.81 -21.85
CA THR A 310 22.36 -7.60 -20.64
C THR A 310 23.65 -7.21 -19.91
N SER A 311 24.72 -6.81 -20.62
CA SER A 311 25.96 -6.35 -19.98
C SER A 311 25.74 -5.11 -19.12
N GLU A 312 24.97 -4.13 -19.61
CA GLU A 312 24.66 -2.91 -18.87
C GLU A 312 23.66 -3.19 -17.74
N ALA A 313 22.77 -4.17 -17.93
CA ALA A 313 21.87 -4.63 -16.86
C ALA A 313 22.65 -5.21 -15.67
N ILE A 314 23.70 -5.99 -15.93
CA ILE A 314 24.61 -6.52 -14.92
C ILE A 314 25.26 -5.38 -14.12
N ASP A 315 25.73 -4.34 -14.77
CA ASP A 315 26.38 -3.21 -14.07
C ASP A 315 25.36 -2.42 -13.23
N ALA A 316 24.15 -2.22 -13.74
CA ALA A 316 23.07 -1.59 -12.97
C ALA A 316 22.64 -2.42 -11.74
N LEU A 317 22.61 -3.75 -11.85
CA LEU A 317 22.32 -4.67 -10.74
C LEU A 317 23.43 -4.68 -9.69
N LYS A 318 24.69 -4.67 -10.10
CA LYS A 318 25.83 -4.54 -9.17
C LYS A 318 25.75 -3.24 -8.36
N GLU A 319 25.35 -2.16 -9.01
CA GLU A 319 25.17 -0.88 -8.32
C GLU A 319 23.95 -0.89 -7.40
N ALA A 320 22.84 -1.56 -7.76
CA ALA A 320 21.73 -1.79 -6.87
C ALA A 320 22.14 -2.57 -5.61
N ILE A 321 22.90 -3.64 -5.77
CA ILE A 321 23.46 -4.46 -4.67
C ILE A 321 24.43 -3.65 -3.81
N ARG A 322 25.24 -2.77 -4.40
CA ARG A 322 26.14 -1.90 -3.63
C ARG A 322 25.36 -0.95 -2.71
N LEU A 323 24.22 -0.47 -3.16
CA LEU A 323 23.36 0.44 -2.38
C LEU A 323 22.52 -0.28 -1.33
N ASP A 324 22.07 -1.47 -1.64
CA ASP A 324 21.29 -2.32 -0.72
C ASP A 324 21.69 -3.80 -0.89
N PRO A 325 22.73 -4.24 -0.14
CA PRO A 325 23.28 -5.59 -0.26
C PRO A 325 22.39 -6.68 0.36
N GLY A 326 21.35 -6.28 1.09
CA GLY A 326 20.45 -7.19 1.79
C GLY A 326 19.26 -7.68 0.96
N GLU A 327 19.03 -7.12 -0.24
CA GLU A 327 17.86 -7.46 -1.04
C GLU A 327 18.13 -8.67 -1.93
N ALA A 328 17.47 -9.79 -1.62
CA ALA A 328 17.63 -11.07 -2.31
C ALA A 328 17.26 -11.01 -3.80
N GLU A 329 16.24 -10.22 -4.15
CA GLU A 329 15.77 -10.12 -5.54
C GLU A 329 16.85 -9.54 -6.47
N TYR A 330 17.70 -8.61 -5.99
CA TYR A 330 18.78 -8.07 -6.82
C TYR A 330 19.83 -9.13 -7.19
N HIS A 331 20.19 -10.00 -6.24
CA HIS A 331 21.08 -11.11 -6.49
C HIS A 331 20.45 -12.15 -7.43
N TYR A 332 19.16 -12.42 -7.28
CA TYR A 332 18.44 -13.30 -8.18
C TYR A 332 18.40 -12.75 -9.62
N LYS A 333 18.10 -11.46 -9.80
CA LYS A 333 18.12 -10.82 -11.13
C LYS A 333 19.53 -10.80 -11.74
N LEU A 334 20.54 -10.56 -10.92
CA LEU A 334 21.94 -10.61 -11.37
C LEU A 334 22.31 -12.03 -11.84
N ALA A 335 21.84 -13.07 -11.17
CA ALA A 335 22.04 -14.45 -11.60
C ALA A 335 21.40 -14.72 -12.97
N LEU A 336 20.17 -14.25 -13.20
CA LEU A 336 19.52 -14.39 -14.51
C LEU A 336 20.32 -13.69 -15.62
N ALA A 337 20.79 -12.47 -15.37
CA ALA A 337 21.61 -11.73 -16.34
C ALA A 337 22.96 -12.41 -16.60
N TRP A 338 23.60 -13.00 -15.59
CA TRP A 338 24.82 -13.82 -15.78
C TRP A 338 24.56 -15.07 -16.61
N ASN A 339 23.43 -15.74 -16.39
CA ASN A 339 23.02 -16.90 -17.16
C ASN A 339 22.84 -16.58 -18.66
N GLU A 340 22.20 -15.45 -18.98
CA GLU A 340 22.05 -14.97 -20.35
C GLU A 340 23.39 -14.74 -21.06
N THR A 341 24.45 -14.41 -20.31
CA THR A 341 25.81 -14.21 -20.84
C THR A 341 26.68 -15.44 -20.76
N GLY A 342 26.15 -16.61 -20.35
CA GLY A 342 26.88 -17.89 -20.25
C GLY A 342 27.87 -17.95 -19.10
N ARG A 343 27.76 -17.08 -18.09
CA ARG A 343 28.64 -17.00 -16.93
C ARG A 343 28.16 -17.88 -15.77
N THR A 344 28.26 -19.21 -15.92
CA THR A 344 27.68 -20.21 -14.99
C THR A 344 28.15 -20.04 -13.55
N ASP A 345 29.46 -19.84 -13.31
CA ASP A 345 29.97 -19.67 -11.94
C ASP A 345 29.40 -18.46 -11.24
N ASN A 346 29.25 -17.33 -11.96
CA ASN A 346 28.63 -16.11 -11.46
C ASN A 346 27.14 -16.31 -11.21
N THR A 347 26.47 -17.08 -12.07
CA THR A 347 25.03 -17.40 -11.91
C THR A 347 24.82 -18.18 -10.62
N VAL A 348 25.54 -19.29 -10.41
CA VAL A 348 25.43 -20.12 -9.20
C VAL A 348 25.75 -19.30 -7.94
N SER A 349 26.84 -18.54 -7.94
CA SER A 349 27.24 -17.71 -6.81
C SER A 349 26.13 -16.68 -6.43
N SER A 350 25.54 -16.04 -7.44
CA SER A 350 24.46 -15.06 -7.23
C SER A 350 23.17 -15.72 -6.72
N LEU A 351 22.80 -16.91 -7.22
CA LEU A 351 21.64 -17.69 -6.73
C LEU A 351 21.85 -18.12 -5.27
N VAL A 352 23.03 -18.64 -4.94
CA VAL A 352 23.38 -19.00 -3.55
C VAL A 352 23.22 -17.80 -2.62
N LYS A 353 23.69 -16.62 -3.03
CA LYS A 353 23.52 -15.40 -2.24
C LYS A 353 22.05 -15.02 -2.08
N ALA A 354 21.24 -15.12 -3.13
CA ALA A 354 19.80 -14.85 -3.07
C ALA A 354 19.08 -15.76 -2.06
N VAL A 355 19.35 -17.08 -2.06
CA VAL A 355 18.71 -18.01 -1.11
C VAL A 355 19.23 -17.87 0.32
N GLN A 356 20.49 -17.44 0.51
CA GLN A 356 21.03 -17.10 1.83
C GLN A 356 20.34 -15.89 2.43
N LEU A 357 20.07 -14.85 1.63
CA LEU A 357 19.38 -13.64 2.06
C LEU A 357 17.89 -13.90 2.29
N ASN A 358 17.27 -14.69 1.41
CA ASN A 358 15.86 -15.08 1.55
C ASN A 358 15.70 -16.60 1.34
N PRO A 359 15.71 -17.40 2.42
CA PRO A 359 15.53 -18.86 2.33
C PRO A 359 14.18 -19.31 1.75
N ARG A 360 13.20 -18.40 1.63
CA ARG A 360 11.89 -18.67 1.02
C ARG A 360 11.79 -18.22 -0.43
N HIS A 361 12.89 -17.84 -1.06
CA HIS A 361 12.92 -17.39 -2.46
C HIS A 361 12.78 -18.58 -3.42
N SER A 362 11.58 -19.06 -3.66
CA SER A 362 11.27 -20.26 -4.43
C SER A 362 11.86 -20.26 -5.85
N ARG A 363 11.83 -19.11 -6.54
CA ARG A 363 12.40 -19.00 -7.90
C ARG A 363 13.93 -19.16 -7.91
N ALA A 364 14.62 -18.64 -6.88
CA ALA A 364 16.07 -18.80 -6.79
C ALA A 364 16.44 -20.24 -6.48
N TRP A 365 15.71 -20.93 -5.61
CA TRP A 365 15.87 -22.35 -5.35
C TRP A 365 15.63 -23.20 -6.60
N TYR A 366 14.55 -22.93 -7.34
CA TYR A 366 14.24 -23.64 -8.58
C TYR A 366 15.34 -23.50 -9.63
N ASN A 367 15.96 -22.31 -9.74
CA ASN A 367 17.05 -22.07 -10.72
C ASN A 367 18.42 -22.56 -10.22
N LEU A 368 18.55 -22.90 -8.95
CA LEU A 368 19.79 -23.43 -8.39
C LEU A 368 19.93 -24.96 -8.58
N GLY A 369 18.80 -25.64 -8.82
CA GLY A 369 18.71 -27.08 -9.03
C GLY A 369 17.71 -27.73 -8.12
#